data_f56df809fb9fd44c3eed847614a8a7e8
#
_entry.id   f56df809fb9fd44c3eed847614a8a7e8
#
_cell.length_a   1.000
_cell.length_b   1.000
_cell.length_c   1.000
_cell.angle_alpha   90.00
_cell.angle_beta   90.00
_cell.angle_gamma   90.00
#
_symmetry.space_group_name_H-M   'P 1'
#
loop_
_entity.id
_entity.type
_entity.pdbx_description
1 polymer ?
#
loop_
_entity_poly.entity_id
_entity_poly.type
_entity_poly.pdbx_seq_one_letter_code
_entity_poly.pdbx_strand_id
1 'polypeptide(L)'
;NNALAEKGELGNRMFAFDQHGPQGLLASWNKTSSVSTLLSDAYFTLGEIALSQEMAFEGYVTVIGAGNPRNLQRLVQTNLIYGTYPIAEKYIDILEKTYAYHDWAKRHREFLYNDKAIEEDPVLGIKRKGLPLRNNLSGVNGLEHDLLIRAEQNPENQIPIQFVGAIYLLSKDMKSFQTFIEKYYGTSTLPSLPTSFQEAVILLAEKDSDYWRRFNVSENVIRKFTGYRNLVL
;
A
#
# COMPACT_ATOMS: atom_id res chain seq x y z
N ASN A 1 4.85 4.28 -7.90
CA ASN A 1 3.87 3.22 -7.64
C ASN A 1 2.92 3.57 -6.48
N ASN A 2 3.38 4.23 -5.39
CA ASN A 2 2.50 4.57 -4.26
C ASN A 2 1.28 5.41 -4.69
N ALA A 3 1.49 6.46 -5.49
CA ALA A 3 0.40 7.28 -6.02
C ALA A 3 -0.57 6.50 -6.93
N LEU A 4 -0.09 5.47 -7.64
CA LEU A 4 -0.97 4.58 -8.41
C LEU A 4 -1.78 3.67 -7.48
N ALA A 5 -1.17 3.19 -6.39
CA ALA A 5 -1.87 2.40 -5.38
C ALA A 5 -3.00 3.19 -4.72
N GLU A 6 -2.74 4.44 -4.30
CA GLU A 6 -3.76 5.33 -3.72
C GLU A 6 -4.94 5.63 -4.67
N LYS A 7 -4.67 5.67 -5.98
CA LYS A 7 -5.70 5.86 -7.01
C LYS A 7 -6.41 4.56 -7.41
N GLY A 8 -6.00 3.41 -6.88
CA GLY A 8 -6.51 2.10 -7.32
C GLY A 8 -6.05 1.69 -8.72
N GLU A 9 -5.02 2.34 -9.27
CA GLU A 9 -4.53 2.15 -10.64
C GLU A 9 -3.25 1.30 -10.71
N LEU A 10 -2.72 0.82 -9.58
CA LEU A 10 -1.43 0.12 -9.54
C LEU A 10 -1.40 -1.07 -10.50
N GLY A 11 -2.33 -1.98 -10.36
CA GLY A 11 -2.42 -3.19 -11.19
C GLY A 11 -2.72 -2.93 -12.67
N ASN A 12 -3.24 -1.74 -13.01
CA ASN A 12 -3.53 -1.39 -14.39
C ASN A 12 -2.40 -0.66 -15.11
N ARG A 13 -1.57 0.10 -14.38
CA ARG A 13 -0.66 1.09 -14.98
C ARG A 13 0.78 1.00 -14.51
N MET A 14 1.15 0.10 -13.59
CA MET A 14 2.53 0.06 -13.07
C MET A 14 3.57 -0.13 -14.18
N PHE A 15 3.30 -0.95 -15.19
CA PHE A 15 4.22 -1.17 -16.31
C PHE A 15 4.17 -0.09 -17.41
N ALA A 16 3.36 0.96 -17.23
CA ALA A 16 3.49 2.17 -18.07
C ALA A 16 4.70 3.04 -17.67
N PHE A 17 5.37 2.69 -16.59
CA PHE A 17 6.57 3.37 -16.08
C PHE A 17 7.71 2.37 -15.92
N ASP A 18 8.95 2.85 -16.01
CA ASP A 18 10.12 2.03 -15.75
C ASP A 18 10.10 1.47 -14.32
N GLN A 19 10.36 0.18 -14.20
CA GLN A 19 10.33 -0.52 -12.94
C GLN A 19 11.71 -1.02 -12.54
N HIS A 20 12.07 -0.82 -11.28
CA HIS A 20 13.32 -1.30 -10.67
C HIS A 20 13.08 -2.55 -9.79
N GLY A 21 12.27 -3.48 -10.28
CA GLY A 21 11.85 -4.66 -9.51
C GLY A 21 11.02 -4.30 -8.28
N PRO A 22 11.00 -5.17 -7.23
CA PRO A 22 10.20 -4.94 -6.02
C PRO A 22 10.55 -3.64 -5.29
N GLN A 23 11.77 -3.13 -5.45
CA GLN A 23 12.19 -1.85 -4.86
C GLN A 23 11.45 -0.64 -5.46
N GLY A 24 10.83 -0.79 -6.63
CA GLY A 24 9.92 0.19 -7.20
C GLY A 24 8.61 0.35 -6.43
N LEU A 25 8.24 -0.63 -5.61
CA LEU A 25 7.10 -0.58 -4.69
C LEU A 25 7.51 -0.07 -3.31
N LEU A 26 8.53 -0.69 -2.73
CA LEU A 26 9.07 -0.36 -1.42
C LEU A 26 10.59 -0.27 -1.52
N ALA A 27 11.14 0.92 -1.27
CA ALA A 27 12.58 1.11 -1.22
C ALA A 27 13.20 0.29 -0.08
N SER A 28 14.40 -0.22 -0.30
CA SER A 28 15.16 -0.85 0.78
C SER A 28 15.54 0.18 1.83
N TRP A 29 15.23 -0.11 3.11
CA TRP A 29 15.55 0.80 4.19
C TRP A 29 17.07 0.89 4.43
N ASN A 30 17.58 2.10 4.32
CA ASN A 30 19.01 2.43 4.46
C ASN A 30 19.31 3.33 5.67
N LYS A 31 18.39 3.42 6.64
CA LYS A 31 18.47 4.24 7.87
C LYS A 31 18.59 5.74 7.62
N THR A 32 18.28 6.24 6.43
CA THR A 32 18.21 7.68 6.16
C THR A 32 16.80 8.22 6.38
N SER A 33 16.70 9.46 6.88
CA SER A 33 15.41 10.12 7.14
C SER A 33 14.54 10.20 5.88
N SER A 34 15.12 10.43 4.71
CA SER A 34 14.38 10.53 3.44
C SER A 34 13.73 9.20 3.06
N VAL A 35 14.48 8.09 3.15
CA VAL A 35 13.94 6.76 2.85
C VAL A 35 12.92 6.34 3.90
N SER A 36 13.18 6.59 5.19
CA SER A 36 12.21 6.32 6.26
C SER A 36 10.91 7.08 6.06
N THR A 37 10.96 8.37 5.63
CA THR A 37 9.77 9.15 5.30
C THR A 37 8.98 8.54 4.15
N LEU A 38 9.66 8.12 3.06
CA LEU A 38 9.00 7.49 1.91
C LEU A 38 8.36 6.15 2.27
N LEU A 39 9.06 5.34 3.08
CA LEU A 39 8.52 4.05 3.56
C LEU A 39 7.33 4.26 4.49
N SER A 40 7.39 5.26 5.37
CA SER A 40 6.26 5.62 6.24
C SER A 40 5.02 5.94 5.43
N ASP A 41 5.15 6.70 4.35
CA ASP A 41 4.02 7.04 3.46
C ASP A 41 3.50 5.82 2.72
N ALA A 42 4.39 4.98 2.18
CA ALA A 42 4.01 3.76 1.49
C ALA A 42 3.24 2.80 2.42
N TYR A 43 3.76 2.54 3.62
CA TYR A 43 3.10 1.70 4.63
C TYR A 43 1.77 2.29 5.09
N PHE A 44 1.66 3.62 5.21
CA PHE A 44 0.39 4.25 5.52
C PHE A 44 -0.65 4.03 4.44
N THR A 45 -0.27 4.15 3.17
CA THR A 45 -1.14 3.86 2.02
C THR A 45 -1.64 2.42 2.08
N LEU A 46 -0.74 1.47 2.35
CA LEU A 46 -1.07 0.05 2.48
C LEU A 46 -1.96 -0.28 3.69
N GLY A 47 -2.06 0.63 4.65
CA GLY A 47 -2.75 0.39 5.92
C GLY A 47 -1.87 -0.27 6.99
N GLU A 48 -0.57 -0.48 6.71
CA GLU A 48 0.41 -1.00 7.67
C GLU A 48 0.79 0.08 8.68
N ILE A 49 -0.13 0.40 9.61
CA ILE A 49 -0.03 1.56 10.50
C ILE A 49 1.16 1.44 11.47
N ALA A 50 1.45 0.22 11.96
CA ALA A 50 2.60 -0.02 12.84
C ALA A 50 3.93 0.26 12.12
N LEU A 51 4.11 -0.28 10.91
CA LEU A 51 5.31 -0.04 10.09
C LEU A 51 5.42 1.42 9.67
N SER A 52 4.29 2.05 9.34
CA SER A 52 4.25 3.48 9.03
C SER A 52 4.70 4.34 10.21
N GLN A 53 4.24 4.01 11.43
CA GLN A 53 4.63 4.70 12.66
C GLN A 53 6.12 4.51 12.96
N GLU A 54 6.61 3.26 12.85
CA GLU A 54 8.03 2.93 13.05
C GLU A 54 8.91 3.76 12.11
N MET A 55 8.61 3.73 10.81
CA MET A 55 9.40 4.47 9.82
C MET A 55 9.31 5.99 10.01
N ALA A 56 8.16 6.52 10.42
CA ALA A 56 8.02 7.93 10.75
C ALA A 56 8.89 8.32 11.96
N PHE A 57 8.93 7.46 12.99
CA PHE A 57 9.76 7.67 14.17
C PHE A 57 11.25 7.61 13.83
N GLU A 58 11.67 6.58 13.09
CA GLU A 58 13.04 6.47 12.58
C GLU A 58 13.45 7.70 11.75
N GLY A 59 12.59 8.15 10.84
CA GLY A 59 12.83 9.35 10.05
C GLY A 59 12.87 10.63 10.88
N TYR A 60 12.17 10.68 12.00
CA TYR A 60 12.17 11.81 12.93
C TYR A 60 13.46 11.85 13.77
N VAL A 61 13.89 10.73 14.33
CA VAL A 61 15.05 10.71 15.25
C VAL A 61 16.40 10.76 14.53
N THR A 62 16.46 10.41 13.25
CA THR A 62 17.69 10.45 12.46
C THR A 62 18.06 11.85 11.95
N VAL A 63 17.18 12.85 12.10
CA VAL A 63 17.44 14.24 11.69
C VAL A 63 17.98 15.03 12.88
N ILE A 64 19.13 15.70 12.69
CA ILE A 64 19.69 16.63 13.67
C ILE A 64 18.84 17.91 13.68
N GLY A 65 18.32 18.29 14.84
CA GLY A 65 17.53 19.51 15.03
C GLY A 65 16.04 19.26 15.24
N ALA A 66 15.17 20.07 14.62
CA ALA A 66 13.73 20.08 14.88
C ALA A 66 12.93 18.91 14.24
N GLY A 67 13.61 17.96 13.60
CA GLY A 67 12.97 16.83 12.92
C GLY A 67 12.34 17.20 11.56
N ASN A 68 11.68 16.23 10.92
CA ASN A 68 10.95 16.43 9.67
C ASN A 68 9.44 16.58 9.97
N PRO A 69 8.82 17.73 9.64
CA PRO A 69 7.38 17.94 9.88
C PRO A 69 6.47 16.86 9.27
N ARG A 70 6.84 16.31 8.13
CA ARG A 70 6.07 15.22 7.47
C ARG A 70 6.04 13.97 8.35
N ASN A 71 7.16 13.64 8.99
CA ASN A 71 7.23 12.52 9.95
C ASN A 71 6.41 12.83 11.21
N LEU A 72 6.46 14.07 11.72
CA LEU A 72 5.63 14.50 12.84
C LEU A 72 4.12 14.39 12.53
N GLN A 73 3.70 14.85 11.35
CA GLN A 73 2.31 14.68 10.90
C GLN A 73 1.91 13.21 10.86
N ARG A 74 2.78 12.34 10.34
CA ARG A 74 2.52 10.90 10.31
C ARG A 74 2.41 10.30 11.72
N LEU A 75 3.28 10.71 12.63
CA LEU A 75 3.21 10.30 14.04
C LEU A 75 1.93 10.77 14.72
N VAL A 76 1.42 11.97 14.41
CA VAL A 76 0.08 12.42 14.87
C VAL A 76 -0.99 11.46 14.33
N GLN A 77 -1.02 11.25 13.01
CA GLN A 77 -2.06 10.45 12.37
C GLN A 77 -2.09 9.00 12.89
N THR A 78 -0.93 8.35 12.99
CA THR A 78 -0.85 6.96 13.46
C THR A 78 -1.25 6.83 14.94
N ASN A 79 -0.88 7.78 15.79
CA ASN A 79 -1.29 7.79 17.19
C ASN A 79 -2.78 8.11 17.37
N LEU A 80 -3.39 8.95 16.54
CA LEU A 80 -4.84 9.15 16.49
C LEU A 80 -5.56 7.86 16.05
N ILE A 81 -5.06 7.15 15.04
CA ILE A 81 -5.61 5.87 14.59
C ILE A 81 -5.59 4.83 15.71
N TYR A 82 -4.51 4.74 16.49
CA TYR A 82 -4.40 3.83 17.64
C TYR A 82 -5.13 4.31 18.90
N GLY A 83 -5.61 5.55 18.96
CA GLY A 83 -6.20 6.13 20.17
C GLY A 83 -5.18 6.46 21.26
N THR A 84 -3.89 6.54 20.92
CA THR A 84 -2.81 6.93 21.85
C THR A 84 -2.71 8.45 21.94
N TYR A 85 -3.81 9.08 22.40
CA TYR A 85 -4.00 10.51 22.39
C TYR A 85 -2.90 11.33 23.11
N PRO A 86 -2.39 10.92 24.29
CA PRO A 86 -1.33 11.67 24.94
C PRO A 86 -0.03 11.75 24.12
N ILE A 87 0.21 10.76 23.24
CA ILE A 87 1.37 10.76 22.37
C ILE A 87 1.09 11.64 21.13
N ALA A 88 -0.10 11.54 20.55
CA ALA A 88 -0.51 12.40 19.45
C ALA A 88 -0.44 13.87 19.84
N GLU A 89 -0.91 14.22 21.03
CA GLU A 89 -0.90 15.59 21.57
C GLU A 89 0.51 16.19 21.62
N LYS A 90 1.52 15.43 22.07
CA LYS A 90 2.92 15.89 22.09
C LYS A 90 3.42 16.30 20.69
N TYR A 91 3.07 15.54 19.67
CA TYR A 91 3.49 15.87 18.30
C TYR A 91 2.68 17.02 17.71
N ILE A 92 1.41 17.15 18.07
CA ILE A 92 0.56 18.30 17.74
C ILE A 92 1.14 19.58 18.35
N ASP A 93 1.53 19.56 19.63
CA ASP A 93 2.13 20.69 20.34
C ASP A 93 3.43 21.19 19.66
N ILE A 94 4.20 20.28 19.09
CA ILE A 94 5.42 20.64 18.33
C ILE A 94 5.03 21.34 17.02
N LEU A 95 4.08 20.78 16.28
CA LEU A 95 3.64 21.31 14.99
C LEU A 95 2.91 22.65 15.12
N GLU A 96 2.14 22.86 16.18
CA GLU A 96 1.46 24.14 16.47
C GLU A 96 2.43 25.31 16.66
N LYS A 97 3.66 25.04 17.11
CA LYS A 97 4.70 26.06 17.25
C LYS A 97 5.36 26.43 15.91
N THR A 98 5.01 25.74 14.82
CA THR A 98 5.56 26.01 13.50
C THR A 98 4.62 26.91 12.70
N TYR A 99 5.17 27.86 11.92
CA TYR A 99 4.34 28.74 11.08
C TYR A 99 3.56 27.96 10.00
N ALA A 100 4.22 27.04 9.32
CA ALA A 100 3.64 26.35 8.16
C ALA A 100 2.62 25.26 8.53
N TYR A 101 2.70 24.67 9.73
CA TYR A 101 1.87 23.52 10.12
C TYR A 101 0.91 23.82 11.26
N HIS A 102 0.89 25.05 11.74
CA HIS A 102 0.02 25.49 12.85
C HIS A 102 -1.46 25.15 12.60
N ASP A 103 -2.01 25.55 11.45
CA ASP A 103 -3.41 25.32 11.14
C ASP A 103 -3.72 23.84 10.91
N TRP A 104 -2.77 23.08 10.35
CA TRP A 104 -2.90 21.65 10.23
C TRP A 104 -2.97 20.98 11.61
N ALA A 105 -2.09 21.36 12.50
CA ALA A 105 -2.04 20.83 13.87
C ALA A 105 -3.29 21.16 14.66
N LYS A 106 -3.81 22.40 14.57
CA LYS A 106 -5.08 22.81 15.19
C LYS A 106 -6.26 21.94 14.73
N ARG A 107 -6.39 21.68 13.42
CA ARG A 107 -7.45 20.80 12.93
C ARG A 107 -7.31 19.37 13.46
N HIS A 108 -6.07 18.86 13.61
CA HIS A 108 -5.86 17.52 14.16
C HIS A 108 -6.02 17.44 15.66
N ARG A 109 -5.93 18.55 16.38
CA ARG A 109 -6.25 18.62 17.81
C ARG A 109 -7.73 18.30 18.11
N GLU A 110 -8.62 18.60 17.18
CA GLU A 110 -10.06 18.31 17.31
C GLU A 110 -10.37 16.80 17.36
N PHE A 111 -9.44 15.96 16.90
CA PHE A 111 -9.54 14.50 16.98
C PHE A 111 -9.09 13.93 18.34
N LEU A 112 -8.38 14.71 19.17
CA LEU A 112 -7.90 14.21 20.46
C LEU A 112 -9.10 13.85 21.37
N TYR A 113 -9.07 12.63 21.89
CA TYR A 113 -10.11 12.08 22.77
C TYR A 113 -11.51 12.07 22.14
N ASN A 114 -11.61 12.10 20.82
CA ASN A 114 -12.85 12.13 20.07
C ASN A 114 -12.89 10.97 19.05
N ASP A 115 -13.14 9.77 19.54
CA ASP A 115 -13.18 8.55 18.71
C ASP A 115 -14.19 8.67 17.58
N LYS A 116 -15.33 9.29 17.81
CA LYS A 116 -16.36 9.48 16.79
C LYS A 116 -15.87 10.32 15.62
N ALA A 117 -15.19 11.43 15.88
CA ALA A 117 -14.63 12.28 14.82
C ALA A 117 -13.58 11.53 14.00
N ILE A 118 -12.75 10.69 14.64
CA ILE A 118 -11.76 9.86 13.94
C ILE A 118 -12.45 8.81 13.07
N GLU A 119 -13.50 8.15 13.54
CA GLU A 119 -14.23 7.14 12.79
C GLU A 119 -14.97 7.70 11.58
N GLU A 120 -15.42 8.95 11.66
CA GLU A 120 -16.07 9.69 10.58
C GLU A 120 -15.07 10.30 9.57
N ASP A 121 -13.80 10.45 9.95
CA ASP A 121 -12.76 10.97 9.05
C ASP A 121 -12.46 9.98 7.90
N PRO A 122 -12.47 10.47 6.63
CA PRO A 122 -12.32 9.60 5.46
C PRO A 122 -10.96 8.91 5.36
N VAL A 123 -9.93 9.42 6.04
CA VAL A 123 -8.58 8.82 6.05
C VAL A 123 -8.34 8.04 7.33
N LEU A 124 -8.49 8.69 8.48
CA LEU A 124 -8.18 8.07 9.77
C LEU A 124 -9.15 6.94 10.10
N GLY A 125 -10.45 7.14 9.84
CA GLY A 125 -11.50 6.16 10.14
C GLY A 125 -11.36 4.87 9.33
N ILE A 126 -11.08 4.97 8.03
CA ILE A 126 -10.84 3.79 7.20
C ILE A 126 -9.61 3.01 7.71
N LYS A 127 -8.53 3.72 8.07
CA LYS A 127 -7.30 3.11 8.59
C LYS A 127 -7.53 2.47 9.97
N ARG A 128 -8.31 3.12 10.86
CA ARG A 128 -8.68 2.57 12.17
C ARG A 128 -9.50 1.29 12.05
N LYS A 129 -10.50 1.26 11.16
CA LYS A 129 -11.31 0.07 10.87
C LYS A 129 -10.48 -1.08 10.29
N GLY A 130 -9.42 -0.76 9.56
CA GLY A 130 -8.49 -1.71 8.99
C GLY A 130 -7.38 -2.19 9.93
N LEU A 131 -7.36 -1.79 11.20
CA LEU A 131 -6.38 -2.30 12.15
C LEU A 131 -6.55 -3.82 12.36
N PRO A 132 -5.46 -4.59 12.44
CA PRO A 132 -5.55 -6.02 12.66
C PRO A 132 -6.16 -6.32 14.03
N LEU A 133 -7.05 -7.31 14.07
CA LEU A 133 -7.70 -7.76 15.32
C LEU A 133 -6.72 -8.43 16.29
N ARG A 134 -5.58 -8.87 15.81
CA ARG A 134 -4.50 -9.47 16.60
C ARG A 134 -3.20 -8.76 16.28
N ASN A 135 -2.31 -8.67 17.28
CA ASN A 135 -0.96 -8.17 17.06
C ASN A 135 -0.24 -9.11 16.08
N ASN A 136 -0.06 -8.65 14.86
CA ASN A 136 0.79 -9.31 13.88
C ASN A 136 2.19 -8.74 14.05
N LEU A 137 3.16 -9.61 14.20
CA LEU A 137 4.57 -9.24 14.10
C LEU A 137 4.90 -9.15 12.60
N SER A 138 4.56 -8.00 11.98
CA SER A 138 4.99 -7.68 10.62
C SER A 138 6.49 -7.89 10.52
N GLY A 139 6.92 -8.78 9.65
CA GLY A 139 8.32 -9.11 9.46
C GLY A 139 8.69 -10.57 9.77
N VAL A 140 7.90 -11.31 10.54
CA VAL A 140 8.13 -12.75 10.76
C VAL A 140 7.66 -13.59 9.57
N ASN A 141 6.51 -13.24 8.98
CA ASN A 141 5.90 -13.98 7.87
C ASN A 141 6.00 -13.26 6.51
N GLY A 142 6.62 -12.07 6.48
CA GLY A 142 6.71 -11.25 5.29
C GLY A 142 5.50 -10.32 5.08
N LEU A 143 5.76 -9.21 4.38
CA LEU A 143 4.75 -8.18 4.10
C LEU A 143 3.59 -8.72 3.28
N GLU A 144 3.85 -9.61 2.32
CA GLU A 144 2.84 -10.21 1.45
C GLU A 144 1.77 -10.95 2.25
N HIS A 145 2.17 -11.69 3.28
CA HIS A 145 1.26 -12.41 4.15
C HIS A 145 0.34 -11.45 4.93
N ASP A 146 0.89 -10.39 5.49
CA ASP A 146 0.13 -9.40 6.25
C ASP A 146 -0.86 -8.66 5.33
N LEU A 147 -0.43 -8.30 4.12
CA LEU A 147 -1.29 -7.68 3.11
C LEU A 147 -2.43 -8.58 2.65
N LEU A 148 -2.20 -9.89 2.51
CA LEU A 148 -3.24 -10.85 2.17
C LEU A 148 -4.30 -10.96 3.28
N ILE A 149 -3.87 -11.01 4.55
CA ILE A 149 -4.80 -11.00 5.70
C ILE A 149 -5.67 -9.73 5.67
N ARG A 150 -5.07 -8.57 5.41
CA ARG A 150 -5.82 -7.30 5.31
C ARG A 150 -6.79 -7.29 4.16
N ALA A 151 -6.39 -7.81 3.00
CA ALA A 151 -7.26 -7.91 1.84
C ALA A 151 -8.47 -8.82 2.12
N GLU A 152 -8.27 -9.92 2.85
CA GLU A 152 -9.34 -10.83 3.27
C GLU A 152 -10.27 -10.20 4.33
N GLN A 153 -9.72 -9.38 5.25
CA GLN A 153 -10.49 -8.67 6.28
C GLN A 153 -11.30 -7.48 5.72
N ASN A 154 -10.80 -6.83 4.69
CA ASN A 154 -11.46 -5.68 4.04
C ASN A 154 -11.41 -5.82 2.51
N PRO A 155 -12.26 -6.66 1.91
CA PRO A 155 -12.26 -6.93 0.47
C PRO A 155 -12.56 -5.71 -0.41
N GLU A 156 -13.22 -4.69 0.12
CA GLU A 156 -13.50 -3.45 -0.61
C GLU A 156 -12.23 -2.63 -0.87
N ASN A 157 -11.23 -2.77 -0.01
CA ASN A 157 -9.94 -2.13 -0.20
C ASN A 157 -9.03 -2.97 -1.11
N GLN A 158 -8.99 -2.63 -2.37
CA GLN A 158 -8.21 -3.34 -3.40
C GLN A 158 -6.70 -3.05 -3.35
N ILE A 159 -6.23 -2.09 -2.52
CA ILE A 159 -4.82 -1.70 -2.47
C ILE A 159 -3.93 -2.87 -2.03
N PRO A 160 -4.19 -3.57 -0.91
CA PRO A 160 -3.33 -4.65 -0.45
C PRO A 160 -3.22 -5.80 -1.45
N ILE A 161 -4.34 -6.23 -2.04
CA ILE A 161 -4.34 -7.36 -2.97
C ILE A 161 -3.61 -7.05 -4.29
N GLN A 162 -3.79 -5.83 -4.82
CA GLN A 162 -3.07 -5.38 -6.01
C GLN A 162 -1.57 -5.24 -5.72
N PHE A 163 -1.22 -4.81 -4.51
CA PHE A 163 0.17 -4.66 -4.12
C PHE A 163 0.91 -6.01 -4.03
N VAL A 164 0.26 -7.04 -3.46
CA VAL A 164 0.81 -8.40 -3.42
C VAL A 164 1.04 -8.95 -4.83
N GLY A 165 0.05 -8.84 -5.72
CA GLY A 165 0.22 -9.25 -7.10
C GLY A 165 1.34 -8.49 -7.81
N ALA A 166 1.47 -7.17 -7.55
CA ALA A 166 2.56 -6.37 -8.08
C ALA A 166 3.94 -6.82 -7.55
N ILE A 167 4.06 -7.20 -6.27
CA ILE A 167 5.30 -7.77 -5.71
C ILE A 167 5.70 -9.02 -6.51
N TYR A 168 4.79 -9.97 -6.70
CA TYR A 168 5.10 -11.20 -7.44
C TYR A 168 5.54 -10.92 -8.88
N LEU A 169 4.84 -10.03 -9.59
CA LEU A 169 5.20 -9.69 -10.97
C LEU A 169 6.55 -8.98 -11.06
N LEU A 170 6.83 -8.02 -10.18
CA LEU A 170 8.10 -7.28 -10.18
C LEU A 170 9.27 -8.14 -9.69
N SER A 171 9.01 -9.15 -8.86
CA SER A 171 9.98 -10.17 -8.45
C SER A 171 10.16 -11.26 -9.51
N LYS A 172 9.34 -11.25 -10.57
CA LYS A 172 9.29 -12.33 -11.60
C LYS A 172 8.94 -13.70 -10.99
N ASP A 173 8.30 -13.73 -9.84
CA ASP A 173 7.83 -14.97 -9.19
C ASP A 173 6.47 -15.37 -9.77
N MET A 174 6.51 -15.89 -10.99
CA MET A 174 5.32 -16.29 -11.73
C MET A 174 4.60 -17.48 -11.08
N LYS A 175 5.32 -18.31 -10.31
CA LYS A 175 4.72 -19.45 -9.61
C LYS A 175 3.85 -18.99 -8.45
N SER A 176 4.35 -18.10 -7.62
CA SER A 176 3.57 -17.48 -6.53
C SER A 176 2.42 -16.66 -7.08
N PHE A 177 2.64 -15.92 -8.18
CA PHE A 177 1.58 -15.18 -8.86
C PHE A 177 0.46 -16.11 -9.37
N GLN A 178 0.79 -17.24 -9.98
CA GLN A 178 -0.20 -18.22 -10.41
C GLN A 178 -1.05 -18.73 -9.23
N THR A 179 -0.41 -19.18 -8.16
CA THR A 179 -1.11 -19.65 -6.96
C THR A 179 -2.02 -18.56 -6.37
N PHE A 180 -1.53 -17.32 -6.37
CA PHE A 180 -2.26 -16.16 -5.90
C PHE A 180 -3.53 -15.89 -6.72
N ILE A 181 -3.44 -15.82 -8.06
CA ILE A 181 -4.63 -15.56 -8.89
C ILE A 181 -5.62 -16.73 -8.86
N GLU A 182 -5.15 -17.99 -8.81
CA GLU A 182 -6.00 -19.16 -8.70
C GLU A 182 -6.78 -19.19 -7.38
N LYS A 183 -6.21 -18.65 -6.30
CA LYS A 183 -6.88 -18.56 -5.00
C LYS A 183 -7.88 -17.40 -4.93
N TYR A 184 -7.54 -16.24 -5.43
CA TYR A 184 -8.27 -15.00 -5.14
C TYR A 184 -9.17 -14.51 -6.27
N TYR A 185 -8.91 -14.86 -7.54
CA TYR A 185 -9.74 -14.42 -8.66
C TYR A 185 -11.19 -14.86 -8.54
N GLY A 186 -12.11 -13.95 -8.78
CA GLY A 186 -13.54 -14.17 -8.66
C GLY A 186 -14.09 -14.14 -7.22
N THR A 187 -13.22 -13.90 -6.23
CA THR A 187 -13.64 -13.64 -4.85
C THR A 187 -13.96 -12.16 -4.64
N SER A 188 -14.58 -11.82 -3.50
CA SER A 188 -14.77 -10.41 -3.12
C SER A 188 -13.46 -9.63 -3.02
N THR A 189 -12.35 -10.31 -2.70
CA THR A 189 -11.03 -9.71 -2.56
C THR A 189 -10.39 -9.35 -3.90
N LEU A 190 -10.60 -10.18 -4.95
CA LEU A 190 -10.10 -9.92 -6.30
C LEU A 190 -11.19 -10.27 -7.33
N PRO A 191 -12.22 -9.44 -7.46
CA PRO A 191 -13.38 -9.75 -8.30
C PRO A 191 -13.06 -9.75 -9.80
N SER A 192 -12.03 -9.00 -10.20
CA SER A 192 -11.54 -8.94 -11.59
C SER A 192 -10.04 -8.73 -11.62
N LEU A 193 -9.39 -9.15 -12.69
CA LEU A 193 -7.96 -8.95 -12.86
C LEU A 193 -7.66 -7.56 -13.47
N PRO A 194 -6.79 -6.75 -12.82
CA PRO A 194 -6.21 -5.57 -13.45
C PRO A 194 -5.43 -5.92 -14.72
N THR A 195 -5.22 -4.95 -15.59
CA THR A 195 -4.59 -5.14 -16.91
C THR A 195 -3.24 -5.88 -16.84
N SER A 196 -2.37 -5.47 -15.93
CA SER A 196 -1.05 -6.11 -15.79
C SER A 196 -1.15 -7.57 -15.33
N PHE A 197 -2.17 -7.91 -14.53
CA PHE A 197 -2.41 -9.29 -14.11
C PHE A 197 -2.97 -10.13 -15.27
N GLN A 198 -3.83 -9.55 -16.11
CA GLN A 198 -4.30 -10.21 -17.33
C GLN A 198 -3.14 -10.48 -18.32
N GLU A 199 -2.24 -9.51 -18.49
CA GLU A 199 -1.02 -9.68 -19.30
C GLU A 199 -0.15 -10.83 -18.74
N ALA A 200 0.00 -10.92 -17.42
CA ALA A 200 0.73 -12.01 -16.76
C ALA A 200 0.04 -13.38 -16.91
N VAL A 201 -1.30 -13.44 -16.88
CA VAL A 201 -2.05 -14.69 -17.16
C VAL A 201 -1.75 -15.22 -18.55
N ILE A 202 -1.63 -14.36 -19.57
CA ILE A 202 -1.24 -14.79 -20.92
C ILE A 202 0.16 -15.39 -20.90
N LEU A 203 1.11 -14.76 -20.19
CA LEU A 203 2.50 -15.24 -20.10
C LEU A 203 2.62 -16.58 -19.35
N LEU A 204 1.74 -16.87 -18.40
CA LEU A 204 1.69 -18.15 -17.69
C LEU A 204 1.31 -19.32 -18.61
N ALA A 205 0.48 -19.08 -19.60
CA ALA A 205 -0.07 -20.12 -20.47
C ALA A 205 -0.26 -19.61 -21.90
N GLU A 206 0.84 -19.23 -22.58
CA GLU A 206 0.87 -18.55 -23.90
C GLU A 206 0.09 -19.27 -25.01
N LYS A 207 -0.11 -20.56 -24.92
CA LYS A 207 -0.79 -21.39 -25.93
C LYS A 207 -2.14 -21.93 -25.46
N ASP A 208 -2.56 -21.60 -24.23
CA ASP A 208 -3.80 -22.12 -23.65
C ASP A 208 -4.87 -21.03 -23.56
N SER A 209 -5.66 -20.93 -24.62
CA SER A 209 -6.78 -19.95 -24.66
C SER A 209 -7.88 -20.24 -23.66
N ASP A 210 -8.02 -21.48 -23.19
CA ASP A 210 -9.03 -21.85 -22.21
C ASP A 210 -8.63 -21.36 -20.82
N TYR A 211 -7.33 -21.37 -20.52
CA TYR A 211 -6.77 -20.73 -19.34
C TYR A 211 -7.07 -19.23 -19.32
N TRP A 212 -6.88 -18.52 -20.45
CA TRP A 212 -7.19 -17.07 -20.55
C TRP A 212 -8.69 -16.80 -20.33
N ARG A 213 -9.57 -17.62 -20.91
CA ARG A 213 -11.02 -17.51 -20.73
C ARG A 213 -11.43 -17.72 -19.28
N ARG A 214 -10.82 -18.67 -18.57
CA ARG A 214 -11.07 -18.91 -17.16
C ARG A 214 -10.87 -17.66 -16.30
N PHE A 215 -9.88 -16.84 -16.63
CA PHE A 215 -9.56 -15.60 -15.93
C PHE A 215 -10.18 -14.35 -16.59
N ASN A 216 -11.09 -14.52 -17.52
CA ASN A 216 -11.78 -13.45 -18.25
C ASN A 216 -10.81 -12.38 -18.79
N VAL A 217 -9.70 -12.83 -19.40
CA VAL A 217 -8.73 -11.94 -20.02
C VAL A 217 -9.40 -11.19 -21.17
N SER A 218 -9.29 -9.86 -21.17
CA SER A 218 -9.97 -9.01 -22.14
C SER A 218 -9.40 -9.17 -23.54
N GLU A 219 -10.25 -9.06 -24.56
CA GLU A 219 -9.83 -9.13 -25.98
C GLU A 219 -8.78 -8.08 -26.34
N ASN A 220 -8.81 -6.92 -25.68
CA ASN A 220 -7.82 -5.87 -25.90
C ASN A 220 -6.41 -6.34 -25.48
N VAL A 221 -6.29 -7.01 -24.34
CA VAL A 221 -5.00 -7.55 -23.85
C VAL A 221 -4.53 -8.69 -24.78
N ILE A 222 -5.43 -9.59 -25.19
CA ILE A 222 -5.12 -10.69 -26.13
C ILE A 222 -4.61 -10.12 -27.47
N ARG A 223 -5.30 -9.11 -28.02
CA ARG A 223 -4.92 -8.48 -29.27
C ARG A 223 -3.56 -7.80 -29.20
N LYS A 224 -3.29 -7.09 -28.12
CA LYS A 224 -2.00 -6.45 -27.85
C LYS A 224 -0.86 -7.48 -27.81
N PHE A 225 -1.06 -8.58 -27.08
CA PHE A 225 -0.10 -9.68 -27.00
C PHE A 225 0.16 -10.34 -28.38
N THR A 226 -0.92 -10.66 -29.13
CA THR A 226 -0.82 -11.25 -30.46
C THR A 226 -0.08 -10.33 -31.43
N GLY A 227 -0.38 -9.01 -31.38
CA GLY A 227 0.33 -8.01 -32.18
C GLY A 227 1.81 -7.95 -31.86
N TYR A 228 2.18 -7.95 -30.58
CA TYR A 228 3.58 -7.96 -30.17
C TYR A 228 4.32 -9.23 -30.63
N ARG A 229 3.69 -10.39 -30.44
CA ARG A 229 4.28 -11.68 -30.88
C ARG A 229 4.55 -11.71 -32.38
N ASN A 230 3.67 -11.15 -33.21
CA ASN A 230 3.85 -11.09 -34.66
C ASN A 230 4.96 -10.11 -35.12
N LEU A 231 5.40 -9.19 -34.23
CA LEU A 231 6.50 -8.27 -34.52
C LEU A 231 7.86 -8.83 -34.12
N VAL A 232 7.90 -9.81 -33.21
CA VAL A 232 9.16 -10.37 -32.65
C VAL A 232 9.52 -11.69 -33.29
N LEU A 233 8.59 -12.38 -33.95
CA LEU A 233 8.81 -13.61 -34.75
C LEU A 233 8.90 -13.27 -36.22
#